data_fc2a26bea10a77f0eec27cead64de027
#
_entry.id   fc2a26bea10a77f0eec27cead64de027
#
_cell.length_a   1.000
_cell.length_b   1.000
_cell.length_c   1.000
_cell.angle_alpha   90.00
_cell.angle_beta   90.00
_cell.angle_gamma   90.00
#
_symmetry.space_group_name_H-M   'P 1'
#
loop_
_entity.id
_entity.type
_entity.pdbx_description
1 polymer ?
#
loop_
_entity_poly.entity_id
_entity_poly.type
_entity_poly.pdbx_seq_one_letter_code
_entity_poly.pdbx_strand_id
1 'polypeptide(L)'
;MGGIANDGMNAIQLTKNPAAKDAFRKQLLMNAAQTRGILTADMPDEWFTLSDGADMQNIHCASIAVFNAQRPLDRLDTHTAEQTIEGVLGSDYNIIGLYRSLLTCDLITCRLINQDSPDVSALITPELEKFMKSMRTYPGVIRTQYAIALLVKNDEKSAEKILLDFDKVAKKYPYPSNIEVERGIIAKILEKFKSKI
;
A
#
# COMPACT_ATOMS: atom_id res chain seq x y z
N MET A 1 -10.02 -1.95 -21.58
CA MET A 1 -8.95 -2.94 -21.28
C MET A 1 -7.63 -2.27 -21.60
N GLY A 2 -6.96 -1.68 -20.60
CA GLY A 2 -5.61 -1.17 -20.76
C GLY A 2 -4.64 -2.34 -20.58
N GLY A 3 -4.08 -2.85 -21.67
CA GLY A 3 -3.02 -3.85 -21.61
C GLY A 3 -1.79 -3.25 -20.94
N ILE A 4 -1.14 -4.01 -20.06
CA ILE A 4 0.20 -3.68 -19.56
C ILE A 4 1.08 -3.57 -20.79
N ALA A 5 1.67 -2.38 -21.01
CA ALA A 5 2.60 -2.17 -22.12
C ALA A 5 3.74 -3.17 -22.00
N ASN A 6 4.12 -3.78 -23.12
CA ASN A 6 5.25 -4.71 -23.15
C ASN A 6 6.56 -3.96 -22.84
N ASP A 7 7.60 -4.69 -22.44
CA ASP A 7 8.89 -4.14 -22.01
C ASP A 7 9.49 -3.13 -23.00
N GLY A 8 9.30 -3.35 -24.31
CA GLY A 8 9.78 -2.44 -25.35
C GLY A 8 9.03 -1.09 -25.37
N MET A 9 7.71 -1.07 -25.18
CA MET A 9 6.93 0.17 -25.08
C MET A 9 7.25 0.92 -23.79
N ASN A 10 7.46 0.22 -22.68
CA ASN A 10 7.88 0.82 -21.42
C ASN A 10 9.26 1.48 -21.58
N ALA A 11 10.22 0.83 -22.22
CA ALA A 11 11.54 1.41 -22.49
C ALA A 11 11.45 2.68 -23.36
N ILE A 12 10.63 2.69 -24.42
CA ILE A 12 10.43 3.86 -25.27
C ILE A 12 9.77 5.03 -24.49
N GLN A 13 8.80 4.73 -23.63
CA GLN A 13 8.17 5.76 -22.78
C GLN A 13 9.17 6.36 -21.78
N LEU A 14 10.04 5.54 -21.18
CA LEU A 14 11.11 6.01 -20.29
C LEU A 14 12.11 6.92 -20.99
N THR A 15 12.44 6.67 -22.28
CA THR A 15 13.39 7.53 -23.01
C THR A 15 12.82 8.89 -23.35
N LYS A 16 11.50 9.03 -23.46
CA LYS A 16 10.80 10.27 -23.85
C LYS A 16 10.31 11.11 -22.65
N ASN A 17 10.29 10.53 -21.45
CA ASN A 17 9.81 11.19 -20.24
C ASN A 17 10.90 11.21 -19.16
N PRO A 18 11.63 12.34 -19.00
CA PRO A 18 12.70 12.47 -18.00
C PRO A 18 12.22 12.20 -16.56
N ALA A 19 11.02 12.67 -16.20
CA ALA A 19 10.45 12.43 -14.86
C ALA A 19 10.17 10.95 -14.60
N ALA A 20 9.61 10.23 -15.58
CA ALA A 20 9.40 8.79 -15.48
C ALA A 20 10.72 8.01 -15.40
N LYS A 21 11.75 8.45 -16.13
CA LYS A 21 13.10 7.85 -16.07
C LYS A 21 13.74 8.03 -14.69
N ASP A 22 13.65 9.22 -14.10
CA ASP A 22 14.14 9.49 -12.75
C ASP A 22 13.35 8.68 -11.70
N ALA A 23 12.02 8.63 -11.80
CA ALA A 23 11.18 7.84 -10.93
C ALA A 23 11.52 6.33 -11.01
N PHE A 24 11.74 5.80 -12.20
CA PHE A 24 12.16 4.40 -12.39
C PHE A 24 13.52 4.12 -11.74
N ARG A 25 14.51 5.02 -11.91
CA ARG A 25 15.81 4.91 -11.24
C ARG A 25 15.66 4.88 -9.71
N LYS A 26 14.85 5.77 -9.14
CA LYS A 26 14.55 5.81 -7.71
C LYS A 26 13.87 4.53 -7.25
N GLN A 27 12.90 4.03 -8.00
CA GLN A 27 12.24 2.75 -7.71
C GLN A 27 13.23 1.57 -7.68
N LEU A 28 14.19 1.51 -8.60
CA LEU A 28 15.24 0.49 -8.58
C LEU A 28 16.13 0.60 -7.33
N LEU A 29 16.49 1.82 -6.91
CA LEU A 29 17.27 2.05 -5.70
C LEU A 29 16.50 1.59 -4.44
N MET A 30 15.21 1.94 -4.35
CA MET A 30 14.33 1.51 -3.26
C MET A 30 14.19 -0.01 -3.22
N ASN A 31 13.93 -0.66 -4.35
CA ASN A 31 13.83 -2.11 -4.42
C ASN A 31 15.13 -2.79 -3.97
N ALA A 32 16.29 -2.28 -4.42
CA ALA A 32 17.60 -2.79 -4.00
C ALA A 32 17.87 -2.56 -2.50
N ALA A 33 17.35 -1.50 -1.91
CA ALA A 33 17.44 -1.27 -0.47
C ALA A 33 16.52 -2.24 0.31
N GLN A 34 15.28 -2.43 -0.15
CA GLN A 34 14.33 -3.37 0.47
C GLN A 34 14.83 -4.83 0.44
N THR A 35 15.50 -5.26 -0.63
CA THR A 35 16.11 -6.60 -0.68
C THR A 35 17.22 -6.79 0.35
N ARG A 36 17.81 -5.70 0.85
CA ARG A 36 18.80 -5.68 1.95
C ARG A 36 18.15 -5.48 3.32
N GLY A 37 16.83 -5.48 3.40
CA GLY A 37 16.08 -5.31 4.64
C GLY A 37 15.92 -3.86 5.11
N ILE A 38 16.26 -2.86 4.28
CA ILE A 38 16.10 -1.45 4.62
C ILE A 38 14.63 -1.05 4.40
N LEU A 39 13.99 -0.51 5.44
CA LEU A 39 12.63 0.02 5.37
C LEU A 39 12.57 1.33 4.57
N THR A 40 11.45 1.63 3.94
CA THR A 40 11.29 2.88 3.17
C THR A 40 11.42 4.10 4.06
N ALA A 41 11.03 4.01 5.33
CA ALA A 41 11.22 5.07 6.32
C ALA A 41 12.69 5.44 6.61
N ASP A 42 13.62 4.54 6.32
CA ASP A 42 15.07 4.72 6.56
C ASP A 42 15.84 5.06 5.28
N MET A 43 15.15 5.19 4.15
CA MET A 43 15.75 5.58 2.87
C MET A 43 15.86 7.11 2.73
N PRO A 44 16.81 7.62 1.92
CA PRO A 44 16.98 9.05 1.67
C PRO A 44 15.72 9.73 1.15
N ASP A 45 15.39 10.92 1.66
CA ASP A 45 14.16 11.66 1.30
C ASP A 45 14.12 12.04 -0.18
N GLU A 46 15.27 12.31 -0.80
CA GLU A 46 15.36 12.63 -2.21
C GLU A 46 14.86 11.50 -3.14
N TRP A 47 14.80 10.24 -2.65
CA TRP A 47 14.24 9.15 -3.44
C TRP A 47 12.72 9.22 -3.55
N PHE A 48 12.05 9.94 -2.65
CA PHE A 48 10.59 10.10 -2.62
C PHE A 48 10.11 11.43 -3.22
N THR A 49 11.03 12.26 -3.67
CA THR A 49 10.70 13.52 -4.36
C THR A 49 10.44 13.25 -5.83
N LEU A 50 9.32 13.75 -6.35
CA LEU A 50 9.00 13.68 -7.77
C LEU A 50 9.68 14.84 -8.52
N SER A 51 10.18 14.55 -9.72
CA SER A 51 10.70 15.58 -10.63
C SER A 51 9.57 16.40 -11.25
N ASP A 52 9.88 17.64 -11.66
CA ASP A 52 8.92 18.49 -12.37
C ASP A 52 8.36 17.78 -13.61
N GLY A 53 7.06 17.94 -13.84
CA GLY A 53 6.37 17.30 -14.95
C GLY A 53 6.06 15.82 -14.72
N ALA A 54 6.14 15.31 -13.49
CA ALA A 54 5.73 13.95 -13.16
C ALA A 54 4.22 13.74 -13.40
N ASP A 55 3.89 12.71 -14.16
CA ASP A 55 2.51 12.30 -14.46
C ASP A 55 2.12 11.09 -13.61
N MET A 56 1.06 11.21 -12.80
CA MET A 56 0.56 10.15 -11.93
C MET A 56 -0.16 9.02 -12.68
N GLN A 57 -0.43 9.16 -13.97
CA GLN A 57 -0.83 8.06 -14.84
C GLN A 57 0.37 7.20 -15.28
N ASN A 58 1.59 7.72 -15.12
CA ASN A 58 2.79 6.91 -15.30
C ASN A 58 3.06 6.05 -14.07
N ILE A 59 3.18 4.74 -14.27
CA ILE A 59 3.34 3.77 -13.18
C ILE A 59 4.56 4.04 -12.29
N HIS A 60 5.66 4.54 -12.85
CA HIS A 60 6.88 4.82 -12.09
C HIS A 60 6.74 6.09 -11.24
N CYS A 61 6.17 7.17 -11.80
CA CYS A 61 5.90 8.39 -11.03
C CYS A 61 4.90 8.10 -9.91
N ALA A 62 3.81 7.40 -10.20
CA ALA A 62 2.81 7.01 -9.22
C ALA A 62 3.40 6.13 -8.11
N SER A 63 4.33 5.22 -8.41
CA SER A 63 4.98 4.39 -7.39
C SER A 63 5.75 5.20 -6.35
N ILE A 64 6.43 6.28 -6.76
CA ILE A 64 7.16 7.17 -5.84
C ILE A 64 6.19 7.85 -4.85
N ALA A 65 5.06 8.36 -5.34
CA ALA A 65 4.04 8.98 -4.48
C ALA A 65 3.45 7.96 -3.49
N VAL A 66 3.21 6.72 -3.94
CA VAL A 66 2.70 5.63 -3.09
C VAL A 66 3.70 5.26 -2.01
N PHE A 67 4.96 5.00 -2.36
CA PHE A 67 6.00 4.69 -1.37
C PHE A 67 6.15 5.83 -0.35
N ASN A 68 6.10 7.09 -0.79
CA ASN A 68 6.16 8.22 0.13
C ASN A 68 4.96 8.25 1.09
N ALA A 69 3.75 8.01 0.60
CA ALA A 69 2.55 8.00 1.43
C ALA A 69 2.51 6.82 2.43
N GLN A 70 3.17 5.69 2.09
CA GLN A 70 3.25 4.50 2.94
C GLN A 70 4.38 4.52 3.97
N ARG A 71 5.37 5.41 3.83
CA ARG A 71 6.54 5.48 4.75
C ARG A 71 6.19 5.53 6.25
N PRO A 72 5.16 6.26 6.70
CA PRO A 72 4.80 6.25 8.11
C PRO A 72 4.37 4.88 8.63
N LEU A 73 3.83 4.00 7.76
CA LEU A 73 3.44 2.63 8.15
C LEU A 73 4.65 1.79 8.59
N ASP A 74 5.83 2.03 8.02
CA ASP A 74 7.06 1.34 8.43
C ASP A 74 7.43 1.61 9.91
N ARG A 75 6.96 2.73 10.45
CA ARG A 75 7.10 3.10 11.87
C ARG A 75 5.84 2.85 12.68
N LEU A 76 4.88 2.14 12.11
CA LEU A 76 3.56 1.88 12.69
C LEU A 76 2.78 3.16 13.05
N ASP A 77 3.12 4.30 12.41
CA ASP A 77 2.42 5.57 12.58
C ASP A 77 1.22 5.64 11.63
N THR A 78 0.13 5.03 12.07
CA THR A 78 -1.10 4.94 11.30
C THR A 78 -1.81 6.29 11.14
N HIS A 79 -1.61 7.24 12.07
CA HIS A 79 -2.20 8.59 11.99
C HIS A 79 -1.56 9.42 10.87
N THR A 80 -0.22 9.51 10.84
CA THR A 80 0.48 10.21 9.77
C THR A 80 0.26 9.53 8.43
N ALA A 81 0.20 8.18 8.40
CA ALA A 81 -0.11 7.42 7.18
C ALA A 81 -1.52 7.78 6.65
N GLU A 82 -2.55 7.83 7.49
CA GLU A 82 -3.90 8.22 7.11
C GLU A 82 -3.90 9.59 6.42
N GLN A 83 -3.28 10.60 7.04
CA GLN A 83 -3.21 11.96 6.51
C GLN A 83 -2.48 12.05 5.17
N THR A 84 -1.32 11.40 5.05
CA THR A 84 -0.52 11.41 3.81
C THR A 84 -1.24 10.69 2.67
N ILE A 85 -1.88 9.57 2.95
CA ILE A 85 -2.64 8.79 1.97
C ILE A 85 -3.87 9.58 1.51
N GLU A 86 -4.61 10.20 2.44
CA GLU A 86 -5.74 11.07 2.10
C GLU A 86 -5.31 12.25 1.22
N GLY A 87 -4.17 12.85 1.52
CA GLY A 87 -3.60 13.93 0.70
C GLY A 87 -3.33 13.47 -0.74
N VAL A 88 -2.80 12.27 -0.94
CA VAL A 88 -2.54 11.70 -2.29
C VAL A 88 -3.86 11.34 -3.00
N LEU A 89 -4.81 10.71 -2.30
CA LEU A 89 -6.08 10.28 -2.90
C LEU A 89 -7.04 11.45 -3.20
N GLY A 90 -7.00 12.49 -2.36
CA GLY A 90 -7.83 13.69 -2.48
C GLY A 90 -7.25 14.78 -3.38
N SER A 91 -5.98 14.66 -3.79
CA SER A 91 -5.36 15.59 -4.73
C SER A 91 -5.92 15.40 -6.14
N ASP A 92 -5.79 16.44 -6.98
CA ASP A 92 -6.11 16.38 -8.42
C ASP A 92 -5.20 15.40 -9.19
N TYR A 93 -4.32 14.71 -8.50
CA TYR A 93 -3.50 13.65 -9.07
C TYR A 93 -4.38 12.49 -9.50
N ASN A 94 -4.58 12.37 -10.79
CA ASN A 94 -5.27 11.23 -11.39
C ASN A 94 -4.35 10.00 -11.34
N ILE A 95 -4.15 9.47 -10.10
CA ILE A 95 -3.25 8.34 -9.87
C ILE A 95 -3.80 7.06 -10.51
N ILE A 96 -2.92 6.27 -11.14
CA ILE A 96 -3.27 5.00 -11.80
C ILE A 96 -4.03 4.05 -10.86
N GLY A 97 -5.08 3.41 -11.39
CA GLY A 97 -6.06 2.64 -10.61
C GLY A 97 -5.47 1.56 -9.70
N LEU A 98 -4.39 0.88 -10.11
CA LEU A 98 -3.66 -0.09 -9.27
C LEU A 98 -3.22 0.55 -7.94
N TYR A 99 -2.52 1.67 -8.01
CA TYR A 99 -1.99 2.34 -6.83
C TYR A 99 -3.08 3.04 -6.02
N ARG A 100 -4.11 3.57 -6.67
CA ARG A 100 -5.30 4.09 -5.99
C ARG A 100 -5.92 3.01 -5.09
N SER A 101 -6.10 1.80 -5.61
CA SER A 101 -6.67 0.69 -4.85
C SER A 101 -5.77 0.23 -3.69
N LEU A 102 -4.44 0.20 -3.87
CA LEU A 102 -3.50 -0.10 -2.79
C LEU A 102 -3.58 0.94 -1.67
N LEU A 103 -3.51 2.23 -2.00
CA LEU A 103 -3.64 3.31 -1.02
C LEU A 103 -5.00 3.30 -0.32
N THR A 104 -6.08 2.95 -1.04
CA THR A 104 -7.40 2.81 -0.43
C THR A 104 -7.44 1.67 0.59
N CYS A 105 -6.76 0.55 0.33
CA CYS A 105 -6.61 -0.54 1.31
C CYS A 105 -5.87 -0.05 2.57
N ASP A 106 -4.78 0.69 2.41
CA ASP A 106 -4.03 1.24 3.53
C ASP A 106 -4.87 2.26 4.31
N LEU A 107 -5.60 3.16 3.62
CA LEU A 107 -6.50 4.13 4.24
C LEU A 107 -7.58 3.46 5.08
N ILE A 108 -8.24 2.42 4.54
CA ILE A 108 -9.23 1.63 5.30
C ILE A 108 -8.59 1.09 6.59
N THR A 109 -7.41 0.51 6.50
CA THR A 109 -6.72 -0.05 7.67
C THR A 109 -6.40 1.03 8.69
N CYS A 110 -5.85 2.17 8.27
CA CYS A 110 -5.51 3.29 9.17
C CYS A 110 -6.76 3.82 9.87
N ARG A 111 -7.84 4.09 9.15
CA ARG A 111 -9.10 4.57 9.73
C ARG A 111 -9.67 3.59 10.74
N LEU A 112 -9.67 2.29 10.44
CA LEU A 112 -10.16 1.25 11.34
C LEU A 112 -9.36 1.16 12.64
N ILE A 113 -8.06 1.46 12.61
CA ILE A 113 -7.21 1.49 13.81
C ILE A 113 -7.40 2.80 14.58
N ASN A 114 -7.39 3.95 13.88
CA ASN A 114 -7.27 5.27 14.50
C ASN A 114 -8.59 5.79 15.08
N GLN A 115 -9.74 5.39 14.49
CA GLN A 115 -11.04 5.95 14.84
C GLN A 115 -11.86 4.94 15.64
N ASP A 116 -12.71 5.44 16.57
CA ASP A 116 -13.58 4.56 17.37
C ASP A 116 -14.81 4.09 16.60
N SER A 117 -15.34 4.92 15.71
CA SER A 117 -16.50 4.61 14.87
C SER A 117 -16.22 4.98 13.41
N PRO A 118 -15.25 4.30 12.76
CA PRO A 118 -14.88 4.63 11.40
C PRO A 118 -15.97 4.24 10.42
N ASP A 119 -16.41 5.17 9.56
CA ASP A 119 -17.20 4.82 8.38
C ASP A 119 -16.28 4.61 7.19
N VAL A 120 -16.05 3.35 6.85
CA VAL A 120 -15.26 2.93 5.69
C VAL A 120 -16.14 2.35 4.58
N SER A 121 -17.46 2.36 4.74
CA SER A 121 -18.40 1.72 3.81
C SER A 121 -18.27 2.27 2.38
N ALA A 122 -18.12 3.60 2.25
CA ALA A 122 -17.95 4.26 0.96
C ALA A 122 -16.62 3.90 0.26
N LEU A 123 -15.62 3.43 1.00
CA LEU A 123 -14.34 2.99 0.44
C LEU A 123 -14.37 1.53 -0.02
N ILE A 124 -15.23 0.70 0.58
CA ILE A 124 -15.34 -0.74 0.27
C ILE A 124 -16.31 -0.93 -0.92
N THR A 125 -15.86 -0.54 -2.10
CA THR A 125 -16.65 -0.70 -3.33
C THR A 125 -16.53 -2.10 -3.92
N PRO A 126 -17.47 -2.54 -4.79
CA PRO A 126 -17.35 -3.82 -5.50
C PRO A 126 -16.04 -3.95 -6.30
N GLU A 127 -15.55 -2.83 -6.86
CA GLU A 127 -14.28 -2.78 -7.59
C GLU A 127 -13.09 -3.04 -6.66
N LEU A 128 -13.10 -2.43 -5.46
CA LEU A 128 -12.06 -2.66 -4.47
C LEU A 128 -12.10 -4.11 -3.95
N GLU A 129 -13.27 -4.68 -3.73
CA GLU A 129 -13.39 -6.09 -3.33
C GLU A 129 -12.84 -7.03 -4.41
N LYS A 130 -13.14 -6.75 -5.69
CA LYS A 130 -12.57 -7.50 -6.82
C LYS A 130 -11.04 -7.36 -6.88
N PHE A 131 -10.54 -6.15 -6.66
CA PHE A 131 -9.10 -5.88 -6.57
C PHE A 131 -8.46 -6.70 -5.43
N MET A 132 -9.00 -6.64 -4.22
CA MET A 132 -8.47 -7.40 -3.07
C MET A 132 -8.46 -8.92 -3.31
N LYS A 133 -9.45 -9.46 -4.02
CA LYS A 133 -9.48 -10.87 -4.43
C LYS A 133 -8.35 -11.20 -5.42
N SER A 134 -8.04 -10.29 -6.36
CA SER A 134 -6.96 -10.49 -7.33
C SER A 134 -5.57 -10.37 -6.70
N MET A 135 -5.42 -9.54 -5.67
CA MET A 135 -4.17 -9.25 -4.96
C MET A 135 -4.00 -10.06 -3.65
N ARG A 136 -4.60 -11.23 -3.58
CA ARG A 136 -4.61 -12.12 -2.39
C ARG A 136 -3.24 -12.61 -1.91
N THR A 137 -2.17 -12.33 -2.65
CA THR A 137 -0.79 -12.65 -2.28
C THR A 137 0.02 -11.40 -1.87
N TYR A 138 -0.62 -10.24 -1.83
CA TYR A 138 0.02 -9.00 -1.40
C TYR A 138 -0.25 -8.76 0.10
N PRO A 139 0.79 -8.72 0.95
CA PRO A 139 0.64 -8.70 2.42
C PRO A 139 -0.25 -7.57 2.94
N GLY A 140 -0.08 -6.33 2.44
CA GLY A 140 -0.90 -5.18 2.84
C GLY A 140 -2.38 -5.34 2.50
N VAL A 141 -2.71 -6.01 1.38
CA VAL A 141 -4.10 -6.31 1.01
C VAL A 141 -4.70 -7.37 1.95
N ILE A 142 -3.91 -8.42 2.29
CA ILE A 142 -4.36 -9.44 3.24
C ILE A 142 -4.62 -8.82 4.62
N ARG A 143 -3.74 -7.93 5.08
CA ARG A 143 -3.92 -7.17 6.32
C ARG A 143 -5.22 -6.36 6.30
N THR A 144 -5.53 -5.68 5.19
CA THR A 144 -6.79 -4.92 5.07
C THR A 144 -8.01 -5.83 5.11
N GLN A 145 -7.97 -6.99 4.45
CA GLN A 145 -9.04 -7.98 4.55
C GLN A 145 -9.22 -8.48 5.98
N TYR A 146 -8.13 -8.69 6.73
CA TYR A 146 -8.16 -9.04 8.14
C TYR A 146 -8.82 -7.94 8.98
N ALA A 147 -8.45 -6.68 8.77
CA ALA A 147 -9.04 -5.55 9.47
C ALA A 147 -10.56 -5.44 9.22
N ILE A 148 -10.99 -5.61 7.97
CA ILE A 148 -12.42 -5.60 7.61
C ILE A 148 -13.16 -6.77 8.26
N ALA A 149 -12.62 -7.99 8.22
CA ALA A 149 -13.25 -9.15 8.83
C ALA A 149 -13.45 -8.96 10.34
N LEU A 150 -12.42 -8.46 11.03
CA LEU A 150 -12.41 -8.35 12.48
C LEU A 150 -13.16 -7.08 12.98
N LEU A 151 -12.87 -5.91 12.43
CA LEU A 151 -13.33 -4.62 12.97
C LEU A 151 -14.63 -4.11 12.35
N VAL A 152 -15.00 -4.58 11.15
CA VAL A 152 -16.23 -4.18 10.46
C VAL A 152 -17.29 -5.27 10.56
N LYS A 153 -16.91 -6.53 10.25
CA LYS A 153 -17.85 -7.66 10.19
C LYS A 153 -17.98 -8.42 11.50
N ASN A 154 -17.09 -8.18 12.46
CA ASN A 154 -16.98 -8.93 13.72
C ASN A 154 -16.93 -10.46 13.48
N ASP A 155 -16.23 -10.87 12.42
CA ASP A 155 -16.12 -12.28 11.98
C ASP A 155 -14.72 -12.81 12.31
N GLU A 156 -14.54 -13.22 13.57
CA GLU A 156 -13.26 -13.75 14.07
C GLU A 156 -12.83 -15.01 13.30
N LYS A 157 -13.80 -15.86 12.93
CA LYS A 157 -13.49 -17.11 12.21
C LYS A 157 -12.90 -16.85 10.83
N SER A 158 -13.44 -15.87 10.10
CA SER A 158 -12.87 -15.46 8.81
C SER A 158 -11.52 -14.75 9.02
N ALA A 159 -11.38 -13.93 10.06
CA ALA A 159 -10.13 -13.26 10.40
C ALA A 159 -9.00 -14.26 10.68
N GLU A 160 -9.25 -15.32 11.48
CA GLU A 160 -8.28 -16.40 11.72
C GLU A 160 -7.81 -17.06 10.42
N LYS A 161 -8.75 -17.38 9.53
CA LYS A 161 -8.41 -17.97 8.22
C LYS A 161 -7.53 -17.05 7.37
N ILE A 162 -7.81 -15.74 7.39
CA ILE A 162 -7.01 -14.73 6.66
C ILE A 162 -5.59 -14.66 7.23
N LEU A 163 -5.41 -14.75 8.56
CA LEU A 163 -4.08 -14.81 9.18
C LEU A 163 -3.30 -16.06 8.78
N LEU A 164 -3.93 -17.21 8.68
CA LEU A 164 -3.28 -18.42 8.18
C LEU A 164 -2.80 -18.26 6.72
N ASP A 165 -3.56 -17.57 5.90
CA ASP A 165 -3.15 -17.28 4.51
C ASP A 165 -2.05 -16.22 4.47
N PHE A 166 -2.07 -15.21 5.34
CA PHE A 166 -0.97 -14.25 5.52
C PHE A 166 0.34 -14.98 5.85
N ASP A 167 0.34 -15.91 6.80
CA ASP A 167 1.54 -16.65 7.19
C ASP A 167 2.12 -17.51 6.06
N LYS A 168 1.28 -18.06 5.18
CA LYS A 168 1.74 -18.77 3.98
C LYS A 168 2.43 -17.84 2.98
N VAL A 169 1.88 -16.64 2.79
CA VAL A 169 2.45 -15.61 1.90
C VAL A 169 3.74 -15.08 2.49
N ALA A 170 3.76 -14.74 3.78
CA ALA A 170 4.90 -14.18 4.49
C ALA A 170 6.17 -15.03 4.36
N LYS A 171 6.04 -16.37 4.41
CA LYS A 171 7.17 -17.30 4.26
C LYS A 171 7.88 -17.23 2.90
N LYS A 172 7.22 -16.72 1.87
CA LYS A 172 7.71 -16.68 0.48
C LYS A 172 7.91 -15.24 -0.01
N TYR A 173 7.58 -14.24 0.81
CA TYR A 173 7.65 -12.85 0.41
C TYR A 173 9.11 -12.39 0.32
N PRO A 174 9.51 -11.70 -0.77
CA PRO A 174 10.92 -11.38 -1.01
C PRO A 174 11.50 -10.29 -0.08
N TYR A 175 10.65 -9.59 0.66
CA TYR A 175 11.05 -8.47 1.55
C TYR A 175 10.66 -8.77 3.00
N PRO A 176 11.52 -9.47 3.77
CA PRO A 176 11.19 -9.87 5.15
C PRO A 176 10.89 -8.71 6.10
N SER A 177 11.60 -7.58 5.97
CA SER A 177 11.37 -6.39 6.79
C SER A 177 9.95 -5.81 6.61
N ASN A 178 9.40 -5.86 5.39
CA ASN A 178 8.04 -5.44 5.14
C ASN A 178 7.02 -6.38 5.82
N ILE A 179 7.33 -7.68 5.92
CA ILE A 179 6.49 -8.63 6.66
C ILE A 179 6.44 -8.31 8.15
N GLU A 180 7.56 -7.90 8.75
CA GLU A 180 7.58 -7.49 10.16
C GLU A 180 6.73 -6.23 10.40
N VAL A 181 6.78 -5.27 9.50
CA VAL A 181 5.88 -4.09 9.53
C VAL A 181 4.41 -4.53 9.46
N GLU A 182 4.05 -5.38 8.51
CA GLU A 182 2.68 -5.87 8.36
C GLU A 182 2.20 -6.64 9.59
N ARG A 183 3.06 -7.42 10.25
CA ARG A 183 2.77 -8.08 11.54
C ARG A 183 2.51 -7.05 12.64
N GLY A 184 3.28 -5.99 12.68
CA GLY A 184 3.07 -4.89 13.63
C GLY A 184 1.72 -4.20 13.44
N ILE A 185 1.31 -3.97 12.19
CA ILE A 185 -0.01 -3.39 11.90
C ILE A 185 -1.13 -4.38 12.24
N ILE A 186 -0.96 -5.67 11.94
CA ILE A 186 -1.93 -6.72 12.34
C ILE A 186 -2.09 -6.77 13.86
N ALA A 187 -1.01 -6.62 14.62
CA ALA A 187 -1.08 -6.54 16.08
C ALA A 187 -1.92 -5.34 16.56
N LYS A 188 -1.73 -4.14 15.96
CA LYS A 188 -2.56 -2.96 16.26
C LYS A 188 -4.06 -3.19 15.95
N ILE A 189 -4.37 -3.88 14.86
CA ILE A 189 -5.76 -4.24 14.52
C ILE A 189 -6.36 -5.13 15.63
N LEU A 190 -5.61 -6.13 16.09
CA LEU A 190 -6.05 -7.02 17.16
C LEU A 190 -6.21 -6.29 18.50
N GLU A 191 -5.30 -5.38 18.85
CA GLU A 191 -5.39 -4.52 20.04
C GLU A 191 -6.67 -3.66 19.97
N LYS A 192 -6.94 -3.02 18.82
CA LYS A 192 -8.14 -2.23 18.61
C LYS A 192 -9.42 -3.07 18.76
N PHE A 193 -9.42 -4.30 18.26
CA PHE A 193 -10.55 -5.22 18.43
C PHE A 193 -10.80 -5.54 19.90
N LYS A 194 -9.75 -5.92 20.64
CA LYS A 194 -9.84 -6.25 22.08
C LYS A 194 -10.29 -5.08 22.94
N SER A 195 -9.99 -3.83 22.53
CA SER A 195 -10.43 -2.64 23.28
C SER A 195 -11.92 -2.32 23.10
N LYS A 196 -12.62 -2.99 22.16
CA LYS A 196 -14.06 -2.81 21.89
C LYS A 196 -14.95 -3.84 22.58
N ILE A 197 -14.34 -4.91 23.13
CA ILE A 197 -15.00 -5.99 23.87
C ILE A 197 -14.97 -5.65 25.37
#